data_b83b9ff6365192a5d16e8eef5c163565
#
_entry.id   b83b9ff6365192a5d16e8eef5c163565
#
_cell.length_a   1.000
_cell.length_b   1.000
_cell.length_c   1.000
_cell.angle_alpha   90.00
_cell.angle_beta   90.00
_cell.angle_gamma   90.00
#
_symmetry.space_group_name_H-M   'P 1'
#
loop_
_entity.id
_entity.type
_entity.pdbx_description
1 polymer ?
#
loop_
_entity_poly.entity_id
_entity_poly.type
_entity_poly.pdbx_seq_one_letter_code
_entity_poly.pdbx_strand_id
1 'polypeptide(L)'
;VSAQANNIVALAVNERDASQSGGIQTTMRNVGQAIGVAAIGAVLLFGITANIDNAMADSPIITPEVRTAVAERNISLMGDEQFEQTIADIPMTDEQRTELVQLNSDARIESTITSYVVSGVLILLGLFTTRWITIFKKEEDGKEETIVAETADEMPFEPVVDREM
;
A
#
# COMPACT_ATOMS: atom_id res chain seq x y z
N VAL A 1 14.98 8.24 -5.21
CA VAL A 1 13.84 8.78 -4.41
C VAL A 1 14.15 8.71 -2.91
N SER A 2 14.59 7.56 -2.38
CA SER A 2 14.88 7.40 -0.94
C SER A 2 16.00 8.32 -0.43
N ALA A 3 17.06 8.56 -1.22
CA ALA A 3 18.16 9.42 -0.84
C ALA A 3 17.76 10.89 -0.74
N GLN A 4 16.87 11.36 -1.59
CA GLN A 4 16.35 12.74 -1.55
C GLN A 4 15.43 12.97 -0.35
N ALA A 5 14.57 12.01 -0.01
CA ALA A 5 13.72 12.09 1.17
C ALA A 5 14.55 12.15 2.47
N ASN A 6 15.61 11.35 2.57
CA ASN A 6 16.53 11.39 3.71
C ASN A 6 17.23 12.75 3.84
N ASN A 7 17.62 13.36 2.71
CA ASN A 7 18.31 14.65 2.71
C ASN A 7 17.38 15.80 3.15
N ILE A 8 16.12 15.78 2.72
CA ILE A 8 15.10 16.77 3.13
C ILE A 8 14.83 16.68 4.63
N VAL A 9 14.70 15.48 5.19
CA VAL A 9 14.50 15.30 6.62
C VAL A 9 15.72 15.74 7.41
N ALA A 10 16.93 15.42 6.95
CA ALA A 10 18.19 15.83 7.60
C ALA A 10 18.36 17.36 7.63
N LEU A 11 17.89 18.07 6.61
CA LEU A 11 17.93 19.54 6.54
C LEU A 11 16.86 20.23 7.40
N ALA A 12 15.77 19.52 7.71
CA ALA A 12 14.65 20.06 8.49
C ALA A 12 14.79 19.87 10.01
N VAL A 13 15.84 19.17 10.47
CA VAL A 13 16.04 18.80 11.89
C VAL A 13 17.38 19.34 12.37
N ASN A 14 17.47 19.76 13.64
CA ASN A 14 18.72 20.16 14.28
C ASN A 14 19.76 19.02 14.27
N GLU A 15 21.04 19.33 14.15
CA GLU A 15 22.15 18.36 14.14
C GLU A 15 22.10 17.35 15.31
N ARG A 16 21.63 17.78 16.48
CA ARG A 16 21.46 16.90 17.66
C ARG A 16 20.42 15.82 17.48
N ASP A 17 19.36 16.10 16.71
CA ASP A 17 18.20 15.23 16.52
C ASP A 17 18.27 14.44 15.19
N ALA A 18 19.25 14.76 14.35
CA ALA A 18 19.40 14.13 13.02
C ALA A 18 19.55 12.60 13.09
N SER A 19 20.30 12.10 14.07
CA SER A 19 20.46 10.65 14.27
C SER A 19 19.16 9.96 14.70
N GLN A 20 18.41 10.58 15.60
CA GLN A 20 17.12 10.07 16.08
C GLN A 20 16.06 10.12 15.00
N SER A 21 16.02 11.20 14.22
CA SER A 21 15.13 11.37 13.08
C SER A 21 15.34 10.31 12.01
N GLY A 22 16.60 9.98 11.67
CA GLY A 22 16.93 8.91 10.74
C GLY A 22 16.44 7.53 11.20
N GLY A 23 16.56 7.24 12.49
CA GLY A 23 16.05 6.01 13.09
C GLY A 23 14.53 5.90 13.00
N ILE A 24 13.80 6.96 13.36
CA ILE A 24 12.35 7.02 13.29
C ILE A 24 11.88 6.85 11.84
N GLN A 25 12.49 7.56 10.89
CA GLN A 25 12.15 7.46 9.47
C GLN A 25 12.34 6.05 8.94
N THR A 26 13.44 5.39 9.27
CA THR A 26 13.71 4.01 8.85
C THR A 26 12.68 3.06 9.44
N THR A 27 12.34 3.22 10.72
CA THR A 27 11.34 2.39 11.39
C THR A 27 9.97 2.57 10.75
N MET A 28 9.50 3.80 10.53
CA MET A 28 8.23 4.10 9.89
C MET A 28 8.15 3.55 8.47
N ARG A 29 9.24 3.63 7.71
CA ARG A 29 9.32 3.04 6.39
C ARG A 29 9.19 1.52 6.43
N ASN A 30 9.88 0.84 7.33
CA ASN A 30 9.81 -0.62 7.47
C ASN A 30 8.44 -1.09 7.93
N VAL A 31 7.82 -0.39 8.89
CA VAL A 31 6.46 -0.65 9.35
C VAL A 31 5.46 -0.44 8.20
N GLY A 32 5.56 0.66 7.48
CA GLY A 32 4.70 0.94 6.33
C GLY A 32 4.83 -0.12 5.24
N GLN A 33 6.05 -0.59 4.96
CA GLN A 33 6.30 -1.65 4.00
C GLN A 33 5.71 -2.99 4.46
N ALA A 34 5.87 -3.36 5.73
CA ALA A 34 5.31 -4.60 6.28
C ALA A 34 3.78 -4.60 6.23
N ILE A 35 3.14 -3.49 6.62
CA ILE A 35 1.68 -3.34 6.55
C ILE A 35 1.21 -3.38 5.09
N GLY A 36 1.91 -2.72 4.17
CA GLY A 36 1.57 -2.72 2.75
C GLY A 36 1.59 -4.11 2.13
N VAL A 37 2.66 -4.87 2.38
CA VAL A 37 2.76 -6.26 1.88
C VAL A 37 1.68 -7.15 2.49
N ALA A 38 1.42 -7.05 3.79
CA ALA A 38 0.39 -7.83 4.46
C ALA A 38 -1.02 -7.49 3.93
N ALA A 39 -1.32 -6.22 3.71
CA ALA A 39 -2.61 -5.79 3.18
C ALA A 39 -2.85 -6.32 1.75
N ILE A 40 -1.87 -6.18 0.85
CA ILE A 40 -1.98 -6.68 -0.53
C ILE A 40 -2.09 -8.21 -0.55
N GLY A 41 -1.30 -8.90 0.27
CA GLY A 41 -1.40 -10.35 0.42
C GLY A 41 -2.77 -10.82 0.92
N ALA A 42 -3.33 -10.11 1.89
CA ALA A 42 -4.67 -10.40 2.40
C ALA A 42 -5.76 -10.18 1.32
N VAL A 43 -5.68 -9.07 0.56
CA VAL A 43 -6.61 -8.80 -0.55
C VAL A 43 -6.55 -9.89 -1.62
N LEU A 44 -5.33 -10.31 -1.99
CA LEU A 44 -5.14 -11.37 -2.97
C LEU A 44 -5.72 -12.70 -2.47
N LEU A 45 -5.37 -13.12 -1.25
CA LEU A 45 -5.83 -14.38 -0.67
C LEU A 45 -7.35 -14.41 -0.52
N PHE A 46 -7.93 -13.36 0.02
CA PHE A 46 -9.37 -13.25 0.19
C PHE A 46 -10.08 -13.20 -1.17
N GLY A 47 -9.52 -12.50 -2.14
CA GLY A 47 -10.03 -12.43 -3.50
C GLY A 47 -10.07 -13.81 -4.19
N ILE A 48 -8.99 -14.59 -4.11
CA ILE A 48 -8.93 -15.94 -4.70
C ILE A 48 -10.01 -16.81 -4.07
N THR A 49 -10.09 -16.86 -2.73
CA THR A 49 -11.08 -17.69 -2.03
C THR A 49 -12.51 -17.30 -2.40
N ALA A 50 -12.83 -16.02 -2.35
CA ALA A 50 -14.18 -15.53 -2.67
C ALA A 50 -14.55 -15.78 -4.14
N ASN A 51 -13.62 -15.60 -5.07
CA ASN A 51 -13.89 -15.81 -6.50
C ASN A 51 -14.09 -17.30 -6.81
N ILE A 52 -13.30 -18.19 -6.21
CA ILE A 52 -13.49 -19.64 -6.37
C ILE A 52 -14.84 -20.06 -5.77
N ASP A 53 -15.17 -19.63 -4.58
CA ASP A 53 -16.43 -19.98 -3.91
C ASP A 53 -17.65 -19.51 -4.72
N ASN A 54 -17.61 -18.27 -5.23
CA ASN A 54 -18.68 -17.71 -6.06
C ASN A 54 -18.77 -18.45 -7.41
N ALA A 55 -17.65 -18.69 -8.08
CA ALA A 55 -17.63 -19.38 -9.36
C ALA A 55 -18.12 -20.82 -9.24
N MET A 56 -17.76 -21.55 -8.18
CA MET A 56 -18.32 -22.86 -7.89
C MET A 56 -19.81 -22.81 -7.55
N ALA A 57 -20.28 -21.70 -6.94
CA ALA A 57 -21.69 -21.52 -6.62
C ALA A 57 -22.55 -21.31 -7.87
N ASP A 58 -22.02 -20.59 -8.84
CA ASP A 58 -22.70 -20.21 -10.09
C ASP A 58 -22.58 -21.30 -11.17
N SER A 59 -21.64 -22.23 -11.02
CA SER A 59 -21.45 -23.31 -12.01
C SER A 59 -22.56 -24.35 -11.90
N PRO A 60 -23.26 -24.66 -13.02
CA PRO A 60 -24.29 -25.70 -13.05
C PRO A 60 -23.69 -27.12 -13.02
N ILE A 61 -22.39 -27.26 -13.21
CA ILE A 61 -21.67 -28.54 -13.30
C ILE A 61 -21.20 -28.99 -11.91
N ILE A 62 -20.84 -28.04 -11.02
CA ILE A 62 -20.29 -28.32 -9.70
C ILE A 62 -21.42 -28.58 -8.70
N THR A 63 -21.49 -29.82 -8.19
CA THR A 63 -22.46 -30.17 -7.21
C THR A 63 -22.12 -29.65 -5.80
N PRO A 64 -23.11 -29.47 -4.91
CA PRO A 64 -22.86 -29.03 -3.52
C PRO A 64 -21.88 -29.91 -2.75
N GLU A 65 -21.86 -31.20 -3.02
CA GLU A 65 -20.98 -32.18 -2.40
C GLU A 65 -19.53 -31.94 -2.79
N VAL A 66 -19.27 -31.73 -4.09
CA VAL A 66 -17.95 -31.42 -4.62
C VAL A 66 -17.46 -30.07 -4.07
N ARG A 67 -18.34 -29.06 -4.01
CA ARG A 67 -18.02 -27.75 -3.42
C ARG A 67 -17.57 -27.87 -1.98
N THR A 68 -18.32 -28.60 -1.15
CA THR A 68 -17.97 -28.81 0.26
C THR A 68 -16.62 -29.51 0.40
N ALA A 69 -16.39 -30.57 -0.38
CA ALA A 69 -15.13 -31.32 -0.35
C ALA A 69 -13.92 -30.46 -0.78
N VAL A 70 -14.10 -29.54 -1.70
CA VAL A 70 -13.07 -28.59 -2.15
C VAL A 70 -12.82 -27.52 -1.09
N ALA A 71 -13.87 -26.95 -0.49
CA ALA A 71 -13.77 -25.91 0.54
C ALA A 71 -13.01 -26.39 1.79
N GLU A 72 -13.16 -27.64 2.17
CA GLU A 72 -12.45 -28.23 3.32
C GLU A 72 -10.93 -28.33 3.13
N ARG A 73 -10.42 -28.21 1.91
CA ARG A 73 -9.00 -28.45 1.56
C ARG A 73 -8.12 -27.22 1.52
N ASN A 74 -8.66 -26.04 1.81
CA ASN A 74 -7.90 -24.77 1.93
C ASN A 74 -6.99 -24.48 0.72
N ILE A 75 -7.54 -24.53 -0.48
CA ILE A 75 -6.85 -24.50 -1.78
C ILE A 75 -6.37 -23.10 -2.25
N SER A 76 -6.60 -22.06 -1.45
CA SER A 76 -6.56 -20.63 -1.87
C SER A 76 -5.25 -20.13 -2.50
N LEU A 77 -4.12 -20.83 -2.28
CA LEU A 77 -2.80 -20.41 -2.81
C LEU A 77 -2.12 -21.50 -3.65
N MET A 78 -2.85 -22.56 -4.02
CA MET A 78 -2.26 -23.65 -4.77
C MET A 78 -2.14 -23.28 -6.26
N GLY A 79 -1.01 -23.61 -6.87
CA GLY A 79 -0.86 -23.59 -8.33
C GLY A 79 -1.70 -24.69 -8.97
N ASP A 80 -1.94 -24.59 -10.28
CA ASP A 80 -2.83 -25.52 -10.98
C ASP A 80 -2.42 -26.98 -10.81
N GLU A 81 -1.13 -27.28 -10.89
CA GLU A 81 -0.59 -28.64 -10.69
C GLU A 81 -0.82 -29.18 -9.25
N GLN A 82 -0.61 -28.34 -8.24
CA GLN A 82 -0.88 -28.71 -6.84
C GLN A 82 -2.37 -28.83 -6.56
N PHE A 83 -3.18 -27.99 -7.19
CA PHE A 83 -4.63 -28.04 -7.11
C PHE A 83 -5.15 -29.34 -7.69
N GLU A 84 -4.73 -29.75 -8.89
CA GLU A 84 -5.09 -31.03 -9.50
C GLU A 84 -4.74 -32.21 -8.60
N GLN A 85 -3.55 -32.22 -8.00
CA GLN A 85 -3.16 -33.27 -7.08
C GLN A 85 -4.02 -33.30 -5.82
N THR A 86 -4.40 -32.13 -5.30
CA THR A 86 -5.21 -32.01 -4.07
C THR A 86 -6.66 -32.46 -4.28
N ILE A 87 -7.20 -32.29 -5.48
CA ILE A 87 -8.56 -32.70 -5.82
C ILE A 87 -8.63 -34.13 -6.41
N ALA A 88 -7.48 -34.79 -6.62
CA ALA A 88 -7.40 -36.08 -7.32
C ALA A 88 -8.22 -37.20 -6.66
N ASP A 89 -8.34 -37.18 -5.34
CA ASP A 89 -9.05 -38.16 -4.53
C ASP A 89 -10.52 -37.77 -4.21
N ILE A 90 -10.98 -36.60 -4.68
CA ILE A 90 -12.39 -36.22 -4.58
C ILE A 90 -13.20 -36.98 -5.65
N PRO A 91 -14.25 -37.70 -5.27
CA PRO A 91 -15.11 -38.38 -6.25
C PRO A 91 -15.92 -37.38 -7.06
N MET A 92 -15.53 -37.18 -8.32
CA MET A 92 -16.13 -36.25 -9.28
C MET A 92 -15.98 -36.77 -10.72
N THR A 93 -16.79 -36.25 -11.63
CA THR A 93 -16.64 -36.54 -13.05
C THR A 93 -15.43 -35.80 -13.67
N ASP A 94 -14.94 -36.28 -14.81
CA ASP A 94 -13.85 -35.59 -15.56
C ASP A 94 -14.26 -34.19 -15.98
N GLU A 95 -15.55 -33.98 -16.29
CA GLU A 95 -16.10 -32.66 -16.62
C GLU A 95 -16.02 -31.70 -15.42
N GLN A 96 -16.43 -32.16 -14.24
CA GLN A 96 -16.32 -31.38 -13.00
C GLN A 96 -14.86 -31.04 -12.66
N ARG A 97 -13.94 -31.98 -12.89
CA ARG A 97 -12.51 -31.77 -12.66
C ARG A 97 -11.95 -30.69 -13.58
N THR A 98 -12.26 -30.77 -14.86
CA THR A 98 -11.81 -29.78 -15.86
C THR A 98 -12.34 -28.39 -15.52
N GLU A 99 -13.62 -28.30 -15.19
CA GLU A 99 -14.26 -27.05 -14.78
C GLU A 99 -13.60 -26.44 -13.54
N LEU A 100 -13.34 -27.26 -12.50
CA LEU A 100 -12.69 -26.79 -11.28
C LEU A 100 -11.27 -26.24 -11.51
N VAL A 101 -10.48 -26.89 -12.35
CA VAL A 101 -9.14 -26.42 -12.69
C VAL A 101 -9.22 -25.08 -13.43
N GLN A 102 -10.17 -24.95 -14.36
CA GLN A 102 -10.38 -23.71 -15.08
C GLN A 102 -10.86 -22.59 -14.12
N LEU A 103 -11.83 -22.86 -13.26
CA LEU A 103 -12.30 -21.89 -12.26
C LEU A 103 -11.19 -21.45 -11.31
N ASN A 104 -10.29 -22.36 -10.88
CA ASN A 104 -9.13 -22.01 -10.07
C ASN A 104 -8.18 -21.06 -10.80
N SER A 105 -7.88 -21.34 -12.07
CA SER A 105 -7.01 -20.50 -12.89
C SER A 105 -7.61 -19.10 -13.10
N ASP A 106 -8.89 -19.03 -13.47
CA ASP A 106 -9.61 -17.78 -13.72
C ASP A 106 -9.72 -16.93 -12.43
N ALA A 107 -10.06 -17.55 -11.30
CA ALA A 107 -10.13 -16.85 -10.01
C ALA A 107 -8.78 -16.25 -9.59
N ARG A 108 -7.68 -16.92 -9.87
CA ARG A 108 -6.33 -16.41 -9.60
C ARG A 108 -5.98 -15.22 -10.48
N ILE A 109 -6.32 -15.27 -11.77
CA ILE A 109 -6.10 -14.16 -12.70
C ILE A 109 -6.92 -12.94 -12.25
N GLU A 110 -8.20 -13.10 -11.98
CA GLU A 110 -9.10 -12.03 -11.57
C GLU A 110 -8.66 -11.41 -10.23
N SER A 111 -8.30 -12.23 -9.25
CA SER A 111 -7.80 -11.76 -7.95
C SER A 111 -6.47 -11.03 -8.07
N THR A 112 -5.61 -11.44 -8.99
CA THR A 112 -4.36 -10.75 -9.28
C THR A 112 -4.62 -9.37 -9.89
N ILE A 113 -5.53 -9.26 -10.85
CA ILE A 113 -5.94 -7.97 -11.45
C ILE A 113 -6.52 -7.06 -10.37
N THR A 114 -7.42 -7.57 -9.53
CA THR A 114 -8.01 -6.83 -8.41
C THR A 114 -6.93 -6.30 -7.46
N SER A 115 -5.94 -7.11 -7.13
CA SER A 115 -4.82 -6.72 -6.27
C SER A 115 -3.97 -5.59 -6.89
N TYR A 116 -3.76 -5.61 -8.20
CA TYR A 116 -3.08 -4.52 -8.92
C TYR A 116 -3.91 -3.23 -8.91
N VAL A 117 -5.23 -3.32 -9.11
CA VAL A 117 -6.12 -2.16 -9.04
C VAL A 117 -6.10 -1.55 -7.65
N VAL A 118 -6.23 -2.36 -6.59
CA VAL A 118 -6.13 -1.89 -5.20
C VAL A 118 -4.78 -1.21 -4.93
N SER A 119 -3.68 -1.82 -5.38
CA SER A 119 -2.34 -1.25 -5.27
C SER A 119 -2.23 0.09 -5.99
N GLY A 120 -2.78 0.20 -7.19
CA GLY A 120 -2.83 1.43 -7.98
C GLY A 120 -3.59 2.55 -7.26
N VAL A 121 -4.74 2.24 -6.68
CA VAL A 121 -5.52 3.20 -5.87
C VAL A 121 -4.73 3.67 -4.65
N LEU A 122 -4.06 2.77 -3.93
CA LEU A 122 -3.22 3.14 -2.78
C LEU A 122 -2.05 4.04 -3.17
N ILE A 123 -1.41 3.80 -4.33
CA ILE A 123 -0.36 4.66 -4.87
C ILE A 123 -0.90 6.05 -5.19
N LEU A 124 -2.06 6.13 -5.85
CA LEU A 124 -2.70 7.42 -6.17
C LEU A 124 -3.08 8.20 -4.92
N LEU A 125 -3.60 7.54 -3.89
CA LEU A 125 -3.88 8.16 -2.59
C LEU A 125 -2.59 8.68 -1.93
N GLY A 126 -1.49 7.93 -1.99
CA GLY A 126 -0.19 8.37 -1.50
C GLY A 126 0.35 9.60 -2.25
N LEU A 127 0.21 9.64 -3.57
CA LEU A 127 0.57 10.80 -4.38
C LEU A 127 -0.30 12.02 -4.07
N PHE A 128 -1.59 11.81 -3.90
CA PHE A 128 -2.52 12.87 -3.55
C PHE A 128 -2.20 13.50 -2.19
N THR A 129 -1.95 12.69 -1.16
CA THR A 129 -1.54 13.17 0.16
C THR A 129 -0.23 13.93 0.12
N THR A 130 0.75 13.45 -0.64
CA THR A 130 2.05 14.13 -0.81
C THR A 130 1.88 15.50 -1.46
N ARG A 131 1.03 15.60 -2.50
CA ARG A 131 0.75 16.87 -3.16
C ARG A 131 0.03 17.85 -2.22
N TRP A 132 -0.85 17.36 -1.38
CA TRP A 132 -1.60 18.19 -0.44
C TRP A 132 -0.70 18.80 0.64
N ILE A 133 0.18 18.00 1.22
CA ILE A 133 1.18 18.46 2.20
C ILE A 133 2.07 19.57 1.62
N THR A 134 2.49 19.42 0.36
CA THR A 134 3.32 20.43 -0.33
C THR A 134 2.60 21.78 -0.51
N ILE A 135 1.28 21.75 -0.68
CA ILE A 135 0.46 22.97 -0.82
C ILE A 135 0.39 23.71 0.52
N PHE A 136 0.15 23.01 1.63
CA PHE A 136 0.08 23.62 2.97
C PHE A 136 1.41 24.24 3.40
N LYS A 137 2.54 23.58 3.15
CA LYS A 137 3.86 24.13 3.48
C LYS A 137 4.14 25.44 2.75
N LYS A 138 3.77 25.57 1.49
CA LYS A 138 3.96 26.79 0.72
C LYS A 138 3.13 27.97 1.25
N GLU A 139 2.00 27.70 1.87
CA GLU A 139 1.14 28.74 2.46
C GLU A 139 1.69 29.23 3.82
N GLU A 140 2.34 28.35 4.58
CA GLU A 140 3.02 28.69 5.83
C GLU A 140 4.29 29.50 5.60
N ASP A 141 5.15 29.07 4.67
CA ASP A 141 6.38 29.79 4.28
C ASP A 141 6.07 31.21 3.75
N GLY A 142 4.98 31.38 3.00
CA GLY A 142 4.52 32.69 2.51
C GLY A 142 4.01 33.61 3.61
N LYS A 143 3.44 33.08 4.69
CA LYS A 143 3.01 33.88 5.86
C LYS A 143 4.20 34.32 6.72
N GLU A 144 5.18 33.44 6.93
CA GLU A 144 6.41 33.79 7.65
C GLU A 144 7.20 34.90 6.93
N GLU A 145 7.36 34.82 5.60
CA GLU A 145 8.03 35.86 4.82
C GLU A 145 7.31 37.21 4.92
N THR A 146 5.99 37.22 4.93
CA THR A 146 5.18 38.44 5.05
C THR A 146 5.33 39.06 6.44
N ILE A 147 5.33 38.25 7.51
CA ILE A 147 5.49 38.72 8.90
C ILE A 147 6.89 39.31 9.12
N VAL A 148 7.93 38.65 8.59
CA VAL A 148 9.32 39.14 8.71
C VAL A 148 9.49 40.44 7.96
N ALA A 149 8.91 40.62 6.77
CA ALA A 149 8.95 41.83 6.00
C ALA A 149 8.25 43.02 6.71
N GLU A 150 7.04 42.76 7.31
CA GLU A 150 6.27 43.75 8.06
C GLU A 150 7.01 44.18 9.33
N THR A 151 7.64 43.24 10.06
CA THR A 151 8.40 43.50 11.27
C THR A 151 9.71 44.28 10.97
N ALA A 152 10.33 44.06 9.80
CA ALA A 152 11.53 44.77 9.38
C ALA A 152 11.23 46.25 9.03
N ASP A 153 10.04 46.55 8.51
CA ASP A 153 9.62 47.93 8.16
C ASP A 153 9.22 48.75 9.42
N GLU A 154 8.81 48.05 10.51
CA GLU A 154 8.48 48.70 11.78
C GLU A 154 9.67 48.99 12.70
N MET A 155 10.86 48.45 12.42
CA MET A 155 12.04 48.73 13.24
C MET A 155 12.62 50.12 12.93
N PRO A 156 12.54 51.07 13.89
CA PRO A 156 13.15 52.40 13.68
C PRO A 156 14.66 52.23 13.56
N PHE A 157 15.22 52.82 12.51
CA PHE A 157 16.66 52.92 12.26
C PHE A 157 17.31 53.68 13.42
N GLU A 158 17.89 52.99 14.39
CA GLU A 158 18.73 53.63 15.41
C GLU A 158 20.11 53.89 14.78
N PRO A 159 20.50 55.15 14.62
CA PRO A 159 21.83 55.46 14.11
C PRO A 159 22.89 55.02 15.12
N VAL A 160 23.82 54.22 14.68
CA VAL A 160 25.01 53.84 15.44
C VAL A 160 25.76 55.13 15.74
N VAL A 161 25.70 55.58 16.97
CA VAL A 161 26.53 56.71 17.46
C VAL A 161 27.94 56.15 17.66
N ASP A 162 28.84 56.47 16.74
CA ASP A 162 30.27 56.24 16.89
C ASP A 162 30.73 56.96 18.18
N ARG A 163 31.01 56.21 19.21
CA ARG A 163 31.79 56.69 20.37
C ARG A 163 33.26 56.47 20.03
N GLU A 164 33.82 57.45 19.35
CA GLU A 164 35.26 57.67 19.43
C GLU A 164 35.56 58.22 20.85
N MET A 165 36.40 57.52 21.58
CA MET A 165 37.48 58.02 22.50
C MET A 165 38.37 56.87 22.91
#